data_0d53e26f137f1d2b8e4e5d8f3098dbad
#
_entry.id   0d53e26f137f1d2b8e4e5d8f3098dbad
#
_cell.length_a   1.000
_cell.length_b   1.000
_cell.length_c   1.000
_cell.angle_alpha   90.00
_cell.angle_beta   90.00
_cell.angle_gamma   90.00
#
_symmetry.space_group_name_H-M   'P 1'
#
loop_
_entity.id
_entity.type
_entity.pdbx_description
1 polymer ?
#
loop_
_entity_poly.entity_id
_entity_poly.type
_entity_poly.pdbx_seq_one_letter_code
_entity_poly.pdbx_strand_id
1 'polypeptide(L)'
;MAFDYKKEYKEFYMPKGTPSIVTVPKMNYIAVRGSGNPNDEDGEYKQAIGILYGIVFTIKMSKKSDHQIDGYFDYVVPPLEGFWWQTSVSGIDYAHKEDFKWISVIRLPDFVTKDDFEWAVREATVKKKQDFSKVEFFTYDEGLCVQCMHIGSYDDEPATVDAMHAILEEQGYVLDITDKRLHHEIYLSDARKVQPEKLKTVIRHPIRRA
;
A
#
# COMPACT_ATOMS: atom_id res chain seq x y z
N MET A 1 -12.22 -12.99 17.88
CA MET A 1 -12.38 -11.84 16.92
C MET A 1 -11.19 -11.86 16.01
N ALA A 2 -11.35 -11.66 14.70
CA ALA A 2 -10.20 -11.64 13.79
C ALA A 2 -9.32 -10.41 14.08
N PHE A 3 -8.01 -10.58 14.01
CA PHE A 3 -7.04 -9.49 14.17
C PHE A 3 -7.19 -8.47 13.04
N ASP A 4 -7.32 -7.19 13.36
CA ASP A 4 -7.52 -6.12 12.39
C ASP A 4 -6.33 -5.14 12.45
N TYR A 5 -5.46 -5.19 11.45
CA TYR A 5 -4.26 -4.38 11.38
C TYR A 5 -4.53 -2.87 11.53
N LYS A 6 -5.64 -2.37 11.00
CA LYS A 6 -6.01 -0.96 11.15
C LYS A 6 -6.34 -0.57 12.59
N LYS A 7 -6.84 -1.52 13.39
CA LYS A 7 -7.20 -1.28 14.78
C LYS A 7 -6.02 -1.46 15.73
N GLU A 8 -5.17 -2.44 15.42
CA GLU A 8 -4.01 -2.78 16.27
C GLU A 8 -2.84 -1.82 16.02
N TYR A 9 -2.62 -1.41 14.77
CA TYR A 9 -1.55 -0.49 14.37
C TYR A 9 -2.11 0.86 13.93
N LYS A 10 -2.87 1.51 14.83
CA LYS A 10 -3.51 2.82 14.54
C LYS A 10 -2.52 3.90 14.14
N GLU A 11 -1.33 3.84 14.68
CA GLU A 11 -0.24 4.77 14.35
C GLU A 11 0.13 4.76 12.86
N PHE A 12 -0.02 3.59 12.17
CA PHE A 12 0.30 3.46 10.76
C PHE A 12 -0.92 3.59 9.85
N TYR A 13 -2.12 3.20 10.33
CA TYR A 13 -3.31 3.09 9.49
C TYR A 13 -4.40 4.13 9.81
N MET A 14 -4.33 4.76 10.97
CA MET A 14 -5.37 5.70 11.43
C MET A 14 -4.75 6.99 12.02
N PRO A 15 -3.78 7.63 11.32
CA PRO A 15 -3.26 8.92 11.77
C PRO A 15 -4.39 9.96 11.78
N LYS A 16 -4.12 11.08 12.40
CA LYS A 16 -5.05 12.24 12.38
C LYS A 16 -4.97 12.96 11.02
N GLY A 17 -5.94 13.85 10.76
CA GLY A 17 -5.91 14.79 9.64
C GLY A 17 -4.92 15.97 9.84
N THR A 18 -4.10 15.92 10.88
CA THR A 18 -2.95 16.80 11.07
C THR A 18 -1.66 16.02 10.85
N PRO A 19 -0.70 16.57 10.09
CA PRO A 19 0.56 15.88 9.81
C PRO A 19 1.30 15.46 11.07
N SER A 20 1.95 14.30 11.02
CA SER A 20 2.73 13.73 12.14
C SER A 20 3.95 12.95 11.63
N ILE A 21 5.01 12.96 12.43
CA ILE A 21 6.22 12.16 12.15
C ILE A 21 6.02 10.74 12.72
N VAL A 22 6.41 9.74 11.95
CA VAL A 22 6.32 8.33 12.33
C VAL A 22 7.56 7.57 11.85
N THR A 23 7.96 6.54 12.59
CA THR A 23 8.96 5.58 12.12
C THR A 23 8.25 4.26 11.83
N VAL A 24 8.21 3.89 10.56
CA VAL A 24 7.56 2.67 10.09
C VAL A 24 8.59 1.55 10.06
N PRO A 25 8.34 0.42 10.75
CA PRO A 25 9.26 -0.70 10.72
C PRO A 25 9.26 -1.40 9.36
N LYS A 26 10.28 -2.19 9.11
CA LYS A 26 10.33 -3.07 7.96
C LYS A 26 9.15 -4.05 7.99
N MET A 27 8.44 -4.14 6.88
CA MET A 27 7.26 -5.00 6.71
C MET A 27 7.37 -5.85 5.45
N ASN A 28 6.63 -6.97 5.44
CA ASN A 28 6.49 -7.82 4.27
C ASN A 28 5.15 -7.58 3.59
N TYR A 29 5.17 -7.61 2.28
CA TYR A 29 4.02 -7.38 1.41
C TYR A 29 3.98 -8.43 0.31
N ILE A 30 2.82 -8.63 -0.25
CA ILE A 30 2.73 -9.06 -1.65
C ILE A 30 2.66 -7.81 -2.52
N ALA A 31 3.31 -7.85 -3.68
CA ALA A 31 3.40 -6.69 -4.56
C ALA A 31 3.20 -7.06 -6.02
N VAL A 32 2.67 -6.11 -6.79
CA VAL A 32 2.67 -6.12 -8.26
C VAL A 32 3.13 -4.76 -8.74
N ARG A 33 4.06 -4.74 -9.69
CA ARG A 33 4.60 -3.51 -10.30
C ARG A 33 3.94 -3.28 -11.64
N GLY A 34 3.72 -2.01 -11.97
CA GLY A 34 3.20 -1.62 -13.27
C GLY A 34 3.33 -0.13 -13.53
N SER A 35 2.69 0.31 -14.60
CA SER A 35 2.66 1.71 -15.03
C SER A 35 1.33 2.06 -15.69
N GLY A 36 1.10 3.36 -15.88
CA GLY A 36 -0.09 3.87 -16.55
C GLY A 36 -1.16 4.41 -15.61
N ASN A 37 -2.23 4.90 -16.21
CA ASN A 37 -3.31 5.56 -15.50
C ASN A 37 -4.13 4.56 -14.67
N PRO A 38 -4.22 4.72 -13.34
CA PRO A 38 -4.99 3.82 -12.48
C PRO A 38 -6.50 3.85 -12.72
N ASN A 39 -7.00 4.87 -13.44
CA ASN A 39 -8.42 5.04 -13.75
C ASN A 39 -8.86 4.28 -15.00
N ASP A 40 -7.95 3.74 -15.79
CA ASP A 40 -8.28 2.98 -17.01
C ASP A 40 -9.12 1.75 -16.66
N GLU A 41 -10.26 1.58 -17.36
CA GLU A 41 -11.23 0.53 -17.01
C GLU A 41 -10.66 -0.88 -17.10
N ASP A 42 -9.88 -1.17 -18.14
CA ASP A 42 -9.18 -2.44 -18.34
C ASP A 42 -7.67 -2.32 -18.10
N GLY A 43 -7.26 -1.29 -17.35
CA GLY A 43 -5.88 -0.93 -17.12
C GLY A 43 -5.10 -1.96 -16.28
N GLU A 44 -3.78 -1.90 -16.41
CA GLU A 44 -2.85 -2.79 -15.70
C GLU A 44 -3.02 -2.69 -14.18
N TYR A 45 -3.36 -1.50 -13.65
CA TYR A 45 -3.58 -1.27 -12.23
C TYR A 45 -4.75 -2.10 -11.67
N LYS A 46 -5.91 -2.12 -12.35
CA LYS A 46 -7.07 -2.93 -11.93
C LYS A 46 -6.79 -4.43 -11.99
N GLN A 47 -6.04 -4.87 -13.00
CA GLN A 47 -5.59 -6.25 -13.10
C GLN A 47 -4.67 -6.64 -11.95
N ALA A 48 -3.72 -5.77 -11.59
CA ALA A 48 -2.80 -5.95 -10.47
C ALA A 48 -3.56 -6.11 -9.14
N ILE A 49 -4.58 -5.28 -8.88
CA ILE A 49 -5.45 -5.41 -7.69
C ILE A 49 -6.10 -6.80 -7.64
N GLY A 50 -6.62 -7.29 -8.76
CA GLY A 50 -7.22 -8.62 -8.85
C GLY A 50 -6.23 -9.73 -8.52
N ILE A 51 -5.01 -9.63 -9.02
CA ILE A 51 -3.90 -10.55 -8.75
C ILE A 51 -3.55 -10.55 -7.25
N LEU A 52 -3.36 -9.37 -6.63
CA LEU A 52 -3.04 -9.24 -5.22
C LEU A 52 -4.10 -9.90 -4.33
N TYR A 53 -5.38 -9.57 -4.54
CA TYR A 53 -6.46 -10.17 -3.77
C TYR A 53 -6.58 -11.68 -4.01
N GLY A 54 -6.24 -12.17 -5.19
CA GLY A 54 -6.18 -13.60 -5.50
C GLY A 54 -5.23 -14.36 -4.57
N ILE A 55 -4.04 -13.83 -4.34
CA ILE A 55 -3.01 -14.45 -3.48
C ILE A 55 -3.34 -14.25 -2.00
N VAL A 56 -3.68 -13.02 -1.57
CA VAL A 56 -3.97 -12.73 -0.16
C VAL A 56 -5.11 -13.58 0.37
N PHE A 57 -6.16 -13.78 -0.42
CA PHE A 57 -7.26 -14.67 0.00
C PHE A 57 -6.87 -16.14 0.00
N THR A 58 -5.95 -16.57 -0.89
CA THR A 58 -5.41 -17.93 -0.84
C THR A 58 -4.64 -18.16 0.46
N ILE A 59 -3.77 -17.23 0.87
CA ILE A 59 -3.06 -17.26 2.16
C ILE A 59 -4.07 -17.26 3.32
N LYS A 60 -5.04 -16.32 3.33
CA LYS A 60 -6.04 -16.25 4.38
C LYS A 60 -6.85 -17.53 4.53
N MET A 61 -7.09 -18.23 3.45
CA MET A 61 -7.89 -19.46 3.42
C MET A 61 -7.04 -20.72 3.61
N SER A 62 -5.73 -20.63 3.82
CA SER A 62 -4.84 -21.78 4.09
C SER A 62 -5.35 -22.64 5.24
N LYS A 63 -5.94 -22.04 6.27
CA LYS A 63 -6.58 -22.73 7.40
C LYS A 63 -7.65 -23.77 7.01
N LYS A 64 -8.13 -23.74 5.76
CA LYS A 64 -9.11 -24.70 5.21
C LYS A 64 -8.49 -25.60 4.15
N SER A 65 -7.18 -25.58 3.97
CA SER A 65 -6.41 -26.41 3.05
C SER A 65 -5.51 -27.36 3.80
N ASP A 66 -4.82 -28.22 3.08
CA ASP A 66 -3.81 -29.13 3.66
C ASP A 66 -2.51 -28.41 4.00
N HIS A 67 -2.33 -27.17 3.53
CA HIS A 67 -1.19 -26.33 3.87
C HIS A 67 -1.49 -25.50 5.10
N GLN A 68 -0.95 -25.89 6.23
CA GLN A 68 -1.07 -25.16 7.50
C GLN A 68 0.14 -24.23 7.65
N ILE A 69 -0.13 -22.93 7.80
CA ILE A 69 0.91 -21.91 8.03
C ILE A 69 1.20 -21.85 9.52
N ASP A 70 2.45 -22.01 9.91
CA ASP A 70 2.88 -21.94 11.30
C ASP A 70 2.58 -20.55 11.91
N GLY A 71 2.04 -20.55 13.13
CA GLY A 71 1.70 -19.30 13.81
C GLY A 71 0.46 -18.58 13.25
N TYR A 72 -0.29 -19.23 12.35
CA TYR A 72 -1.51 -18.63 11.78
C TYR A 72 -2.50 -18.22 12.83
N PHE A 73 -2.99 -16.99 12.75
CA PHE A 73 -4.17 -16.51 13.46
C PHE A 73 -5.16 -15.87 12.46
N ASP A 74 -6.44 -15.86 12.81
CA ASP A 74 -7.45 -15.26 11.93
C ASP A 74 -7.33 -13.73 11.91
N TYR A 75 -7.31 -13.13 10.72
CA TYR A 75 -7.08 -11.70 10.53
C TYR A 75 -8.01 -11.12 9.45
N VAL A 76 -8.22 -9.81 9.52
CA VAL A 76 -8.81 -9.03 8.43
C VAL A 76 -7.70 -8.72 7.43
N VAL A 77 -7.95 -8.96 6.13
CA VAL A 77 -6.97 -8.60 5.08
C VAL A 77 -6.63 -7.12 5.22
N PRO A 78 -5.35 -6.77 5.32
CA PRO A 78 -4.92 -5.38 5.39
C PRO A 78 -5.39 -4.55 4.17
N PRO A 79 -5.41 -3.23 4.28
CA PRO A 79 -5.76 -2.37 3.15
C PRO A 79 -4.88 -2.62 1.93
N LEU A 80 -5.40 -2.27 0.75
CA LEU A 80 -4.58 -2.05 -0.43
C LEU A 80 -3.74 -0.79 -0.18
N GLU A 81 -2.47 -0.83 -0.59
CA GLU A 81 -1.53 0.27 -0.50
C GLU A 81 -0.84 0.44 -1.85
N GLY A 82 -0.31 1.63 -2.13
CA GLY A 82 0.40 1.91 -3.38
C GLY A 82 1.60 2.81 -3.16
N PHE A 83 2.74 2.44 -3.75
CA PHE A 83 3.89 3.32 -3.89
C PHE A 83 3.87 3.91 -5.29
N TRP A 84 4.01 5.25 -5.39
CA TRP A 84 3.82 5.97 -6.64
C TRP A 84 5.00 6.86 -6.97
N TRP A 85 5.31 6.98 -8.25
CA TRP A 85 6.30 7.94 -8.78
C TRP A 85 6.10 8.17 -10.27
N GLN A 86 6.74 9.20 -10.77
CA GLN A 86 6.91 9.50 -12.18
C GLN A 86 8.39 9.79 -12.43
N THR A 87 8.90 9.40 -13.60
CA THR A 87 10.34 9.57 -13.92
C THR A 87 10.71 11.01 -14.30
N SER A 88 9.74 11.78 -14.76
CA SER A 88 9.93 13.13 -15.33
C SER A 88 9.80 14.26 -14.32
N VAL A 89 9.28 13.98 -13.11
CA VAL A 89 9.00 15.00 -12.09
C VAL A 89 9.46 14.56 -10.70
N SER A 90 9.78 15.54 -9.87
CA SER A 90 9.98 15.31 -8.44
C SER A 90 8.62 15.45 -7.73
N GLY A 91 8.13 14.36 -7.13
CA GLY A 91 6.79 14.29 -6.55
C GLY A 91 5.80 13.62 -7.48
N ILE A 92 4.52 14.00 -7.38
CA ILE A 92 3.42 13.46 -8.17
C ILE A 92 2.77 14.56 -9.02
N ASP A 93 2.70 14.35 -10.32
CA ASP A 93 1.94 15.18 -11.26
C ASP A 93 0.61 14.50 -11.60
N TYR A 94 -0.45 14.94 -10.96
CA TYR A 94 -1.80 14.38 -11.14
C TYR A 94 -2.42 14.73 -12.51
N ALA A 95 -1.82 15.66 -13.28
CA ALA A 95 -2.30 15.99 -14.62
C ALA A 95 -1.88 14.96 -15.68
N HIS A 96 -0.80 14.21 -15.43
CA HIS A 96 -0.21 13.23 -16.35
C HIS A 96 -0.22 11.82 -15.73
N LYS A 97 -1.42 11.30 -15.46
CA LYS A 97 -1.61 9.98 -14.81
C LYS A 97 -1.14 8.80 -15.66
N GLU A 98 -1.05 8.97 -16.97
CA GLU A 98 -0.49 7.99 -17.91
C GLU A 98 0.99 7.69 -17.67
N ASP A 99 1.72 8.65 -17.08
CA ASP A 99 3.15 8.52 -16.76
C ASP A 99 3.42 7.88 -15.39
N PHE A 100 2.37 7.55 -14.65
CA PHE A 100 2.53 6.92 -13.34
C PHE A 100 3.22 5.57 -13.45
N LYS A 101 4.15 5.37 -12.53
CA LYS A 101 4.71 4.06 -12.15
C LYS A 101 4.28 3.76 -10.74
N TRP A 102 3.98 2.50 -10.48
CA TRP A 102 3.44 2.12 -9.19
C TRP A 102 3.89 0.71 -8.78
N ILE A 103 3.87 0.51 -7.47
CA ILE A 103 3.94 -0.80 -6.83
C ILE A 103 2.68 -0.91 -5.98
N SER A 104 1.69 -1.68 -6.42
CA SER A 104 0.51 -1.99 -5.61
C SER A 104 0.86 -3.10 -4.64
N VAL A 105 0.51 -2.94 -3.36
CA VAL A 105 0.88 -3.88 -2.32
C VAL A 105 -0.28 -4.16 -1.35
N ILE A 106 -0.24 -5.31 -0.71
CA ILE A 106 -1.03 -5.61 0.48
C ILE A 106 -0.07 -6.20 1.52
N ARG A 107 -0.07 -5.64 2.73
CA ARG A 107 0.77 -6.14 3.82
C ARG A 107 0.45 -7.61 4.12
N LEU A 108 1.48 -8.41 4.32
CA LEU A 108 1.39 -9.77 4.81
C LEU A 108 1.46 -9.79 6.33
N PRO A 109 0.71 -10.69 7.00
CA PRO A 109 0.95 -11.02 8.40
C PRO A 109 2.39 -11.51 8.61
N ASP A 110 2.94 -11.21 9.79
CA ASP A 110 4.35 -11.52 10.10
C ASP A 110 4.64 -13.04 10.14
N PHE A 111 3.61 -13.86 10.29
CA PHE A 111 3.74 -15.33 10.23
C PHE A 111 3.88 -15.87 8.81
N VAL A 112 3.62 -15.08 7.77
CA VAL A 112 3.71 -15.54 6.37
C VAL A 112 5.15 -15.53 5.92
N THR A 113 5.69 -16.69 5.62
CA THR A 113 7.03 -16.85 5.06
C THR A 113 7.03 -16.74 3.53
N LYS A 114 8.23 -16.66 2.94
CA LYS A 114 8.37 -16.71 1.50
C LYS A 114 7.89 -18.03 0.91
N ASP A 115 8.10 -19.14 1.62
CA ASP A 115 7.64 -20.47 1.18
C ASP A 115 6.11 -20.58 1.16
N ASP A 116 5.43 -19.97 2.16
CA ASP A 116 3.98 -19.87 2.19
C ASP A 116 3.43 -19.01 1.06
N PHE A 117 4.11 -17.92 0.74
CA PHE A 117 3.79 -17.07 -0.42
C PHE A 117 3.93 -17.87 -1.73
N GLU A 118 5.04 -18.57 -1.92
CA GLU A 118 5.26 -19.40 -3.13
C GLU A 118 4.23 -20.52 -3.26
N TRP A 119 3.86 -21.15 -2.14
CA TRP A 119 2.74 -22.10 -2.11
C TRP A 119 1.44 -21.42 -2.56
N ALA A 120 1.11 -20.24 -2.02
CA ALA A 120 -0.12 -19.53 -2.35
C ALA A 120 -0.19 -19.14 -3.83
N VAL A 121 0.93 -18.79 -4.46
CA VAL A 121 1.01 -18.49 -5.89
C VAL A 121 0.68 -19.73 -6.72
N ARG A 122 1.32 -20.89 -6.41
CA ARG A 122 1.03 -22.16 -7.09
C ARG A 122 -0.43 -22.57 -6.94
N GLU A 123 -0.93 -22.51 -5.71
CA GLU A 123 -2.29 -22.91 -5.37
C GLU A 123 -3.34 -22.01 -6.06
N ALA A 124 -3.13 -20.68 -6.05
CA ALA A 124 -4.02 -19.74 -6.73
C ALA A 124 -4.02 -19.95 -8.24
N THR A 125 -2.85 -20.17 -8.84
CA THR A 125 -2.70 -20.42 -10.28
C THR A 125 -3.53 -21.64 -10.72
N VAL A 126 -3.43 -22.74 -9.98
CA VAL A 126 -4.17 -23.97 -10.28
C VAL A 126 -5.68 -23.77 -10.07
N LYS A 127 -6.09 -23.23 -8.92
CA LYS A 127 -7.51 -23.11 -8.57
C LYS A 127 -8.26 -22.08 -9.39
N LYS A 128 -7.62 -20.96 -9.71
CA LYS A 128 -8.26 -19.84 -10.40
C LYS A 128 -8.05 -19.85 -11.90
N LYS A 129 -7.15 -20.72 -12.41
CA LYS A 129 -6.75 -20.79 -13.82
C LYS A 129 -6.34 -19.41 -14.38
N GLN A 130 -5.61 -18.66 -13.57
CA GLN A 130 -5.14 -17.30 -13.84
C GLN A 130 -3.63 -17.24 -13.65
N ASP A 131 -2.96 -16.39 -14.43
CA ASP A 131 -1.53 -16.13 -14.28
C ASP A 131 -1.27 -15.18 -13.09
N PHE A 132 -0.43 -15.63 -12.17
CA PHE A 132 0.04 -14.88 -11.01
C PHE A 132 1.56 -14.65 -11.06
N SER A 133 2.21 -14.81 -12.20
CA SER A 133 3.67 -14.68 -12.34
C SER A 133 4.21 -13.27 -12.03
N LYS A 134 3.35 -12.24 -12.12
CA LYS A 134 3.71 -10.85 -11.83
C LYS A 134 3.77 -10.53 -10.33
N VAL A 135 3.29 -11.42 -9.45
CA VAL A 135 3.27 -11.14 -8.01
C VAL A 135 4.62 -11.48 -7.38
N GLU A 136 5.07 -10.64 -6.47
CA GLU A 136 6.33 -10.81 -5.74
C GLU A 136 6.13 -10.75 -4.22
N PHE A 137 7.01 -11.45 -3.47
CA PHE A 137 7.18 -11.24 -2.04
C PHE A 137 8.10 -10.03 -1.86
N PHE A 138 7.56 -8.94 -1.33
CA PHE A 138 8.24 -7.66 -1.25
C PHE A 138 8.46 -7.26 0.20
N THR A 139 9.70 -7.06 0.57
CA THR A 139 10.08 -6.55 1.90
C THR A 139 10.48 -5.09 1.76
N TYR A 140 9.86 -4.20 2.53
CA TYR A 140 10.13 -2.78 2.49
C TYR A 140 10.40 -2.22 3.88
N ASP A 141 11.50 -1.46 4.00
CA ASP A 141 11.88 -0.70 5.18
C ASP A 141 11.62 0.77 4.89
N GLU A 142 10.44 1.25 5.30
CA GLU A 142 10.01 2.62 5.01
C GLU A 142 10.71 3.63 5.93
N GLY A 143 10.96 3.27 7.17
CA GLY A 143 11.71 4.07 8.12
C GLY A 143 11.02 5.36 8.54
N LEU A 144 11.78 6.45 8.66
CA LEU A 144 11.29 7.74 9.13
C LEU A 144 10.47 8.46 8.05
N CYS A 145 9.22 8.81 8.39
CA CYS A 145 8.26 9.43 7.47
C CYS A 145 7.47 10.55 8.14
N VAL A 146 6.95 11.46 7.33
CA VAL A 146 5.80 12.31 7.67
C VAL A 146 4.55 11.68 7.08
N GLN A 147 3.43 11.71 7.82
CA GLN A 147 2.16 11.17 7.36
C GLN A 147 0.97 12.03 7.76
N CYS A 148 -0.11 11.89 7.01
CA CYS A 148 -1.38 12.56 7.29
C CYS A 148 -2.56 11.71 6.78
N MET A 149 -3.72 11.80 7.46
CA MET A 149 -4.98 11.29 6.91
C MET A 149 -5.53 12.32 5.93
N HIS A 150 -5.60 11.96 4.66
CA HIS A 150 -6.34 12.68 3.64
C HIS A 150 -7.81 12.24 3.65
N ILE A 151 -8.74 13.18 3.60
CA ILE A 151 -10.18 12.94 3.42
C ILE A 151 -10.62 13.75 2.22
N GLY A 152 -10.96 13.07 1.14
CA GLY A 152 -11.29 13.70 -0.14
C GLY A 152 -10.98 12.80 -1.32
N SER A 153 -11.14 13.36 -2.54
CA SER A 153 -10.73 12.68 -3.77
C SER A 153 -9.19 12.62 -3.86
N TYR A 154 -8.68 11.68 -4.62
CA TYR A 154 -7.23 11.60 -4.86
C TYR A 154 -6.66 12.85 -5.54
N ASP A 155 -7.47 13.53 -6.35
CA ASP A 155 -7.07 14.78 -7.02
C ASP A 155 -6.94 15.97 -6.05
N ASP A 156 -7.48 15.86 -4.83
CA ASP A 156 -7.39 16.88 -3.76
C ASP A 156 -6.20 16.63 -2.81
N GLU A 157 -5.43 15.57 -2.99
CA GLU A 157 -4.27 15.23 -2.16
C GLU A 157 -3.17 16.29 -2.10
N PRO A 158 -2.90 17.11 -3.14
CA PRO A 158 -1.87 18.13 -3.11
C PRO A 158 -1.96 19.04 -1.87
N ALA A 159 -3.15 19.45 -1.45
CA ALA A 159 -3.32 20.28 -0.26
C ALA A 159 -2.87 19.58 1.04
N THR A 160 -3.09 18.26 1.14
CA THR A 160 -2.62 17.46 2.29
C THR A 160 -1.10 17.28 2.26
N VAL A 161 -0.53 17.06 1.06
CA VAL A 161 0.92 16.96 0.86
C VAL A 161 1.61 18.27 1.24
N ASP A 162 1.09 19.40 0.81
CA ASP A 162 1.62 20.73 1.16
C ASP A 162 1.61 20.95 2.68
N ALA A 163 0.53 20.57 3.36
CA ALA A 163 0.45 20.64 4.81
C ALA A 163 1.48 19.73 5.50
N MET A 164 1.74 18.53 4.95
CA MET A 164 2.78 17.63 5.45
C MET A 164 4.17 18.23 5.29
N HIS A 165 4.46 18.87 4.16
CA HIS A 165 5.77 19.48 3.90
C HIS A 165 6.00 20.72 4.75
N ALA A 166 4.97 21.52 5.00
CA ALA A 166 5.07 22.77 5.76
C ALA A 166 5.62 22.58 7.19
N ILE A 167 5.38 21.43 7.84
CA ILE A 167 5.86 21.18 9.19
C ILE A 167 7.32 20.70 9.25
N LEU A 168 7.92 20.32 8.13
CA LEU A 168 9.23 19.65 8.14
C LEU A 168 10.36 20.60 8.54
N GLU A 169 10.40 21.77 7.95
CA GLU A 169 11.45 22.77 8.22
C GLU A 169 11.48 23.15 9.69
N GLU A 170 10.31 23.47 10.28
CA GLU A 170 10.18 23.83 11.69
C GLU A 170 10.63 22.71 12.63
N GLN A 171 10.51 21.46 12.21
CA GLN A 171 10.87 20.27 12.99
C GLN A 171 12.29 19.73 12.68
N GLY A 172 13.05 20.42 11.82
CA GLY A 172 14.41 20.05 11.45
C GLY A 172 14.50 18.80 10.57
N TYR A 173 13.55 18.64 9.64
CA TYR A 173 13.50 17.56 8.66
C TYR A 173 13.47 18.10 7.24
N VAL A 174 13.86 17.26 6.30
CA VAL A 174 13.72 17.47 4.87
C VAL A 174 13.13 16.21 4.22
N LEU A 175 12.50 16.38 3.07
CA LEU A 175 12.03 15.26 2.26
C LEU A 175 13.21 14.39 1.82
N ASP A 176 12.95 13.08 1.76
CA ASP A 176 13.91 12.06 1.32
C ASP A 176 13.28 11.10 0.31
N ILE A 177 12.45 11.64 -0.59
CA ILE A 177 11.88 10.89 -1.71
C ILE A 177 13.00 10.58 -2.70
N THR A 178 13.20 9.29 -2.99
CA THR A 178 14.24 8.77 -3.87
C THR A 178 13.67 7.65 -4.75
N ASP A 179 14.50 7.03 -5.58
CA ASP A 179 14.15 5.81 -6.34
C ASP A 179 13.84 4.58 -5.46
N LYS A 180 14.18 4.64 -4.17
CA LYS A 180 13.98 3.57 -3.17
C LYS A 180 13.00 3.93 -2.08
N ARG A 181 12.75 5.21 -1.87
CA ARG A 181 11.84 5.73 -0.85
C ARG A 181 10.80 6.61 -1.54
N LEU A 182 9.61 6.07 -1.72
CA LEU A 182 8.59 6.59 -2.62
C LEU A 182 7.45 7.28 -1.87
N HIS A 183 6.65 8.04 -2.59
CA HIS A 183 5.32 8.46 -2.15
C HIS A 183 4.47 7.22 -1.89
N HIS A 184 3.83 7.14 -0.72
CA HIS A 184 3.06 5.99 -0.28
C HIS A 184 1.64 6.37 0.09
N GLU A 185 0.68 5.66 -0.45
CA GLU A 185 -0.75 5.81 -0.18
C GLU A 185 -1.32 4.52 0.40
N ILE A 186 -2.14 4.63 1.45
CA ILE A 186 -2.84 3.49 2.07
C ILE A 186 -4.34 3.73 1.98
N TYR A 187 -5.06 2.91 1.23
CA TYR A 187 -6.46 3.11 0.89
C TYR A 187 -7.39 2.49 1.95
N LEU A 188 -7.94 3.31 2.82
CA LEU A 188 -8.83 2.87 3.90
C LEU A 188 -10.29 2.75 3.47
N SER A 189 -10.66 3.37 2.37
CA SER A 189 -11.99 3.36 1.77
C SER A 189 -12.00 2.60 0.44
N ASP A 190 -13.10 1.91 0.16
CA ASP A 190 -13.35 1.33 -1.16
C ASP A 190 -13.98 2.41 -2.06
N ALA A 191 -13.21 2.94 -3.01
CA ALA A 191 -13.65 4.01 -3.93
C ALA A 191 -14.88 3.63 -4.78
N ARG A 192 -15.20 2.33 -4.89
CA ARG A 192 -16.41 1.86 -5.58
C ARG A 192 -17.69 2.02 -4.74
N LYS A 193 -17.55 2.27 -3.42
CA LYS A 193 -18.65 2.28 -2.45
C LYS A 193 -18.79 3.59 -1.69
N VAL A 194 -17.74 4.38 -1.67
CA VAL A 194 -17.66 5.62 -0.89
C VAL A 194 -17.59 6.79 -1.85
N GLN A 195 -18.36 7.84 -1.56
CA GLN A 195 -18.32 9.08 -2.34
C GLN A 195 -16.92 9.71 -2.29
N PRO A 196 -16.44 10.33 -3.38
CA PRO A 196 -15.07 10.86 -3.46
C PRO A 196 -14.69 11.75 -2.28
N GLU A 197 -15.55 12.67 -1.87
CA GLU A 197 -15.32 13.62 -0.78
C GLU A 197 -15.24 12.96 0.63
N LYS A 198 -15.52 11.67 0.73
CA LYS A 198 -15.48 10.87 1.97
C LYS A 198 -14.42 9.78 1.95
N LEU A 199 -13.67 9.68 0.86
CA LEU A 199 -12.55 8.73 0.79
C LEU A 199 -11.53 9.06 1.87
N LYS A 200 -10.89 8.02 2.39
CA LYS A 200 -9.84 8.12 3.40
C LYS A 200 -8.60 7.42 2.90
N THR A 201 -7.53 8.17 2.77
CA THR A 201 -6.22 7.70 2.36
C THR A 201 -5.19 8.18 3.38
N VAL A 202 -4.32 7.30 3.86
CA VAL A 202 -3.12 7.75 4.56
C VAL A 202 -2.08 8.07 3.50
N ILE A 203 -1.60 9.32 3.48
CA ILE A 203 -0.47 9.73 2.64
C ILE A 203 0.77 9.72 3.52
N ARG A 204 1.88 9.18 2.99
CA ARG A 204 3.15 9.09 3.71
C ARG A 204 4.32 9.42 2.79
N HIS A 205 5.20 10.30 3.26
CA HIS A 205 6.42 10.67 2.58
C HIS A 205 7.65 10.37 3.45
N PRO A 206 8.68 9.77 2.88
CA PRO A 206 9.93 9.55 3.58
C PRO A 206 10.65 10.87 3.83
N ILE A 207 11.24 10.97 5.02
CA ILE A 207 12.00 12.14 5.45
C ILE A 207 13.31 11.73 6.10
N ARG A 208 14.22 12.68 6.24
CA ARG A 208 15.46 12.55 7.02
C ARG A 208 15.72 13.81 7.82
N ARG A 209 16.61 13.75 8.78
CA ARG A 209 17.13 14.96 9.47
C ARG A 209 17.80 15.89 8.46
N ALA A 210 17.59 17.19 8.64
CA ALA A 210 18.20 18.26 7.84
C ALA A 210 19.73 18.28 8.01
#